data_cc52768d4923efdf805d221cd6cb7729
#
_entry.id   cc52768d4923efdf805d221cd6cb7729
#
_cell.length_a   1.000
_cell.length_b   1.000
_cell.length_c   1.000
_cell.angle_alpha   90.00
_cell.angle_beta   90.00
_cell.angle_gamma   90.00
#
_symmetry.space_group_name_H-M   'P 1'
#
loop_
_entity.id
_entity.type
_entity.pdbx_description
1 polymer ?
#
loop_
_entity_poly.entity_id
_entity_poly.type
_entity_poly.pdbx_seq_one_letter_code
_entity_poly.pdbx_strand_id
1 'polypeptide(L)'
;AGIPEDHPLNPATIADNVGDNVGDVAGMGADLFESYVGSIVGSMVLGASILVAGNFDFNFVLLPMLIAASGIFVSIVGTFMVSVKEGGDPQKALNRGEFGSALIMVVIIYLLIQQFLPGSFQQGSITYSSMGVFYATIIGLAAGLGIGIVTEHYTGTGTTPVKSITCLLYTSPSPRDSIR
;
A
#
# COMPACT_ATOMS: atom_id res chain seq x y z
N ALA A 1 -29.12 -23.28 -12.42
CA ALA A 1 -28.88 -24.23 -13.52
C ALA A 1 -28.03 -25.45 -13.11
N GLY A 2 -27.45 -25.45 -11.89
CA GLY A 2 -26.60 -26.53 -11.39
C GLY A 2 -25.22 -26.62 -12.05
N ILE A 3 -24.78 -25.56 -12.72
CA ILE A 3 -23.42 -25.46 -13.28
C ILE A 3 -22.51 -25.00 -12.15
N PRO A 4 -21.34 -25.65 -11.91
CA PRO A 4 -20.36 -25.20 -10.94
C PRO A 4 -19.85 -23.79 -11.22
N GLU A 5 -19.41 -23.07 -10.19
CA GLU A 5 -19.02 -21.67 -10.27
C GLU A 5 -17.93 -21.44 -11.34
N ASP A 6 -16.82 -22.17 -11.29
CA ASP A 6 -15.70 -22.03 -12.24
C ASP A 6 -15.80 -22.93 -13.49
N HIS A 7 -17.00 -23.37 -13.85
CA HIS A 7 -17.16 -24.24 -15.00
C HIS A 7 -17.01 -23.46 -16.33
N PRO A 8 -16.28 -23.98 -17.33
CA PRO A 8 -16.08 -23.28 -18.62
C PRO A 8 -17.35 -22.91 -19.38
N LEU A 9 -18.45 -23.59 -19.12
CA LEU A 9 -19.76 -23.30 -19.70
C LEU A 9 -20.56 -22.27 -18.90
N ASN A 10 -20.02 -21.76 -17.79
CA ASN A 10 -20.68 -20.73 -16.98
C ASN A 10 -20.30 -19.32 -17.50
N PRO A 11 -21.21 -18.60 -18.17
CA PRO A 11 -20.91 -17.26 -18.68
C PRO A 11 -20.64 -16.24 -17.56
N ALA A 12 -21.09 -16.51 -16.34
CA ALA A 12 -20.82 -15.65 -15.20
C ALA A 12 -19.32 -15.61 -14.84
N THR A 13 -18.59 -16.69 -15.07
CA THR A 13 -17.13 -16.72 -14.86
C THR A 13 -16.41 -15.69 -15.74
N ILE A 14 -16.84 -15.50 -16.99
CA ILE A 14 -16.26 -14.49 -17.88
C ILE A 14 -16.61 -13.08 -17.37
N ALA A 15 -17.84 -12.86 -16.96
CA ALA A 15 -18.29 -11.56 -16.45
C ALA A 15 -17.54 -11.19 -15.15
N ASP A 16 -17.30 -12.15 -14.27
CA ASP A 16 -16.55 -12.01 -13.03
C ASP A 16 -15.11 -11.59 -13.30
N ASN A 17 -14.39 -12.37 -14.13
CA ASN A 17 -13.02 -12.06 -14.53
C ASN A 17 -12.88 -10.69 -15.23
N VAL A 18 -13.86 -10.29 -16.04
CA VAL A 18 -13.86 -8.95 -16.67
C VAL A 18 -14.12 -7.88 -15.62
N GLY A 19 -15.05 -8.13 -14.69
CA GLY A 19 -15.36 -7.23 -13.58
C GLY A 19 -14.17 -6.96 -12.69
N ASP A 20 -13.45 -8.01 -12.32
CA ASP A 20 -12.21 -7.91 -11.53
C ASP A 20 -11.14 -7.08 -12.24
N ASN A 21 -10.92 -7.30 -13.53
CA ASN A 21 -9.95 -6.51 -14.30
C ASN A 21 -10.36 -5.04 -14.45
N VAL A 22 -11.63 -4.75 -14.60
CA VAL A 22 -12.12 -3.36 -14.69
C VAL A 22 -12.14 -2.69 -13.32
N GLY A 23 -12.63 -3.38 -12.29
CA GLY A 23 -12.76 -2.84 -10.94
C GLY A 23 -11.42 -2.73 -10.22
N ASP A 24 -10.69 -3.83 -10.13
CA ASP A 24 -9.51 -3.93 -9.29
C ASP A 24 -8.25 -3.39 -9.97
N VAL A 25 -8.07 -3.64 -11.27
CA VAL A 25 -6.88 -3.19 -11.98
C VAL A 25 -7.04 -1.77 -12.51
N ALA A 26 -8.08 -1.49 -13.26
CA ALA A 26 -8.26 -0.16 -13.86
C ALA A 26 -8.83 0.86 -12.86
N GLY A 27 -9.90 0.52 -12.13
CA GLY A 27 -10.57 1.42 -11.19
C GLY A 27 -9.72 1.67 -9.94
N MET A 28 -9.39 0.63 -9.22
CA MET A 28 -8.60 0.75 -7.98
C MET A 28 -7.17 1.23 -8.26
N GLY A 29 -6.57 0.83 -9.38
CA GLY A 29 -5.26 1.34 -9.80
C GLY A 29 -5.25 2.85 -10.00
N ALA A 30 -6.31 3.43 -10.56
CA ALA A 30 -6.46 4.88 -10.70
C ALA A 30 -6.58 5.59 -9.34
N ASP A 31 -7.38 5.06 -8.42
CA ASP A 31 -7.55 5.60 -7.06
C ASP A 31 -6.23 5.57 -6.27
N LEU A 32 -5.48 4.49 -6.36
CA LEU A 32 -4.17 4.36 -5.72
C LEU A 32 -3.17 5.36 -6.29
N PHE A 33 -3.19 5.58 -7.61
CA PHE A 33 -2.33 6.56 -8.26
C PHE A 33 -2.65 7.98 -7.78
N GLU A 34 -3.91 8.37 -7.70
CA GLU A 34 -4.33 9.68 -7.20
C GLU A 34 -3.89 9.89 -5.75
N SER A 35 -4.14 8.93 -4.88
CA SER A 35 -3.74 8.97 -3.47
C SER A 35 -2.21 9.05 -3.31
N TYR A 36 -1.46 8.33 -4.13
CA TYR A 36 -0.01 8.36 -4.14
C TYR A 36 0.54 9.74 -4.53
N VAL A 37 0.03 10.30 -5.63
CA VAL A 37 0.40 11.65 -6.09
C VAL A 37 0.02 12.70 -5.05
N GLY A 38 -1.19 12.62 -4.47
CA GLY A 38 -1.64 13.52 -3.42
C GLY A 38 -0.74 13.49 -2.19
N SER A 39 -0.27 12.32 -1.78
CA SER A 39 0.66 12.15 -0.65
C SER A 39 2.03 12.77 -0.93
N ILE A 40 2.56 12.60 -2.15
CA ILE A 40 3.82 13.23 -2.57
C ILE A 40 3.69 14.74 -2.56
N VAL A 41 2.65 15.27 -3.21
CA VAL A 41 2.40 16.73 -3.29
C VAL A 41 2.19 17.31 -1.90
N GLY A 42 1.41 16.67 -1.03
CA GLY A 42 1.22 17.10 0.36
C GLY A 42 2.54 17.18 1.14
N SER A 43 3.40 16.17 0.98
CA SER A 43 4.73 16.16 1.59
C SER A 43 5.64 17.26 1.03
N MET A 44 5.57 17.53 -0.28
CA MET A 44 6.32 18.63 -0.90
C MET A 44 5.86 20.01 -0.41
N VAL A 45 4.56 20.22 -0.24
CA VAL A 45 3.98 21.47 0.32
C VAL A 45 4.45 21.68 1.75
N LEU A 46 4.45 20.63 2.58
CA LEU A 46 5.02 20.70 3.92
C LEU A 46 6.52 21.04 3.88
N GLY A 47 7.27 20.38 3.00
CA GLY A 47 8.69 20.66 2.80
C GLY A 47 8.95 22.12 2.39
N ALA A 48 8.10 22.69 1.53
CA ALA A 48 8.20 24.09 1.10
C ALA A 48 7.97 25.11 2.24
N SER A 49 7.31 24.70 3.30
CA SER A 49 7.08 25.57 4.48
C SER A 49 8.29 25.63 5.44
N ILE A 50 9.29 24.78 5.23
CA ILE A 50 10.49 24.69 6.08
C ILE A 50 11.53 25.69 5.59
N LEU A 51 12.02 26.53 6.50
CA LEU A 51 13.09 27.49 6.26
C LEU A 51 14.34 27.05 7.01
N VAL A 52 15.45 26.95 6.30
CA VAL A 52 16.77 26.67 6.90
C VAL A 52 17.51 28.01 7.07
N ALA A 53 17.79 28.39 8.32
CA ALA A 53 18.42 29.68 8.64
C ALA A 53 17.69 30.89 8.00
N GLY A 54 16.36 30.84 7.90
CA GLY A 54 15.55 31.88 7.29
C GLY A 54 15.47 31.85 5.76
N ASN A 55 16.13 30.89 5.10
CA ASN A 55 16.12 30.76 3.66
C ASN A 55 15.37 29.46 3.25
N PHE A 56 14.73 29.53 2.08
CA PHE A 56 14.11 28.35 1.46
C PHE A 56 15.17 27.35 1.01
N ASP A 57 15.03 26.08 1.42
CA ASP A 57 15.88 24.99 0.97
C ASP A 57 15.06 24.01 0.11
N PHE A 58 15.41 23.96 -1.17
CA PHE A 58 14.72 23.13 -2.14
C PHE A 58 14.83 21.62 -1.84
N ASN A 59 15.82 21.20 -1.06
CA ASN A 59 16.01 19.79 -0.73
C ASN A 59 14.81 19.20 0.03
N PHE A 60 14.12 19.98 0.86
CA PHE A 60 12.92 19.54 1.56
C PHE A 60 11.73 19.27 0.64
N VAL A 61 11.66 19.97 -0.49
CA VAL A 61 10.65 19.73 -1.53
C VAL A 61 11.05 18.55 -2.43
N LEU A 62 12.35 18.42 -2.71
CA LEU A 62 12.87 17.38 -3.58
C LEU A 62 12.87 15.99 -2.92
N LEU A 63 13.10 15.91 -1.60
CA LEU A 63 13.21 14.66 -0.87
C LEU A 63 12.00 13.71 -1.04
N PRO A 64 10.73 14.14 -0.89
CA PRO A 64 9.59 13.27 -1.14
C PRO A 64 9.54 12.68 -2.55
N MET A 65 9.93 13.47 -3.57
CA MET A 65 10.01 12.99 -4.95
C MET A 65 11.11 11.93 -5.12
N LEU A 66 12.26 12.13 -4.50
CA LEU A 66 13.37 11.16 -4.55
C LEU A 66 13.01 9.86 -3.85
N ILE A 67 12.33 9.94 -2.71
CA ILE A 67 11.82 8.76 -2.01
C ILE A 67 10.80 8.03 -2.89
N ALA A 68 9.86 8.75 -3.51
CA ALA A 68 8.88 8.16 -4.40
C ALA A 68 9.53 7.52 -5.64
N ALA A 69 10.47 8.21 -6.28
CA ALA A 69 11.20 7.68 -7.43
C ALA A 69 12.00 6.42 -7.07
N SER A 70 12.71 6.42 -5.93
CA SER A 70 13.42 5.24 -5.47
C SER A 70 12.47 4.09 -5.14
N GLY A 71 11.27 4.39 -4.62
CA GLY A 71 10.21 3.41 -4.36
C GLY A 71 9.79 2.65 -5.62
N ILE A 72 9.73 3.31 -6.78
CA ILE A 72 9.41 2.66 -8.06
C ILE A 72 10.47 1.60 -8.40
N PHE A 73 11.76 1.92 -8.29
CA PHE A 73 12.83 0.96 -8.54
C PHE A 73 12.80 -0.20 -7.56
N VAL A 74 12.56 0.08 -6.28
CA VAL A 74 12.45 -0.96 -5.24
C VAL A 74 11.24 -1.84 -5.47
N SER A 75 10.11 -1.28 -5.92
CA SER A 75 8.92 -2.06 -6.27
C SER A 75 9.19 -3.02 -7.43
N ILE A 76 9.92 -2.57 -8.46
CA ILE A 76 10.33 -3.43 -9.58
C ILE A 76 11.21 -4.58 -9.05
N VAL A 77 12.19 -4.29 -8.18
CA VAL A 77 13.00 -5.34 -7.54
C VAL A 77 12.14 -6.26 -6.69
N GLY A 78 11.17 -5.71 -5.95
CA GLY A 78 10.22 -6.44 -5.12
C GLY A 78 9.41 -7.47 -5.91
N THR A 79 9.01 -7.15 -7.16
CA THR A 79 8.27 -8.11 -8.01
C THR A 79 9.07 -9.39 -8.29
N PHE A 80 10.39 -9.31 -8.40
CA PHE A 80 11.24 -10.49 -8.57
C PHE A 80 11.36 -11.34 -7.30
N MET A 81 11.04 -10.77 -6.14
CA MET A 81 11.01 -11.50 -4.86
C MET A 81 9.71 -12.29 -4.68
N VAL A 82 8.67 -11.93 -5.43
CA VAL A 82 7.37 -12.63 -5.40
C VAL A 82 7.45 -13.83 -6.32
N SER A 83 7.59 -15.01 -5.74
CA SER A 83 7.61 -16.28 -6.48
C SER A 83 6.73 -17.30 -5.77
N VAL A 84 5.78 -17.86 -6.49
CA VAL A 84 4.87 -18.91 -6.00
C VAL A 84 5.17 -20.19 -6.78
N LYS A 85 5.37 -21.29 -6.05
CA LYS A 85 5.42 -22.64 -6.64
C LYS A 85 4.01 -23.17 -6.81
N GLU A 86 3.80 -24.10 -7.74
CA GLU A 86 2.52 -24.79 -7.89
C GLU A 86 2.04 -25.38 -6.56
N GLY A 87 0.79 -25.02 -6.15
CA GLY A 87 0.24 -25.39 -4.84
C GLY A 87 0.71 -24.56 -3.66
N GLY A 88 1.53 -23.51 -3.88
CA GLY A 88 1.96 -22.59 -2.84
C GLY A 88 0.89 -21.55 -2.49
N ASP A 89 1.06 -20.91 -1.36
CA ASP A 89 0.19 -19.82 -0.88
C ASP A 89 0.62 -18.48 -1.50
N PRO A 90 -0.19 -17.88 -2.40
CA PRO A 90 0.14 -16.61 -3.08
C PRO A 90 0.32 -15.45 -2.09
N GLN A 91 -0.48 -15.43 -1.02
CA GLN A 91 -0.45 -14.35 -0.03
C GLN A 91 0.91 -14.29 0.69
N LYS A 92 1.46 -15.44 1.06
CA LYS A 92 2.80 -15.49 1.67
C LYS A 92 3.91 -15.01 0.74
N ALA A 93 3.76 -15.23 -0.57
CA ALA A 93 4.72 -14.74 -1.54
C ALA A 93 4.63 -13.21 -1.71
N LEU A 94 3.41 -12.67 -1.77
CA LEU A 94 3.18 -11.22 -1.78
C LEU A 94 3.76 -10.54 -0.54
N ASN A 95 3.49 -11.08 0.64
CA ASN A 95 4.01 -10.54 1.90
C ASN A 95 5.55 -10.55 1.93
N ARG A 96 6.21 -11.55 1.36
CA ARG A 96 7.68 -11.55 1.24
C ARG A 96 8.19 -10.41 0.36
N GLY A 97 7.53 -10.14 -0.76
CA GLY A 97 7.85 -9.02 -1.63
C GLY A 97 7.66 -7.68 -0.92
N GLU A 98 6.55 -7.52 -0.21
CA GLU A 98 6.20 -6.31 0.53
C GLU A 98 7.21 -6.02 1.65
N PHE A 99 7.43 -6.97 2.56
CA PHE A 99 8.40 -6.79 3.65
C PHE A 99 9.84 -6.65 3.14
N GLY A 100 10.20 -7.38 2.07
CA GLY A 100 11.52 -7.29 1.45
C GLY A 100 11.78 -5.90 0.85
N SER A 101 10.83 -5.38 0.09
CA SER A 101 10.92 -4.03 -0.48
C SER A 101 10.89 -2.94 0.59
N ALA A 102 10.06 -3.09 1.63
CA ALA A 102 10.04 -2.18 2.76
C ALA A 102 11.40 -2.08 3.47
N LEU A 103 12.07 -3.21 3.70
CA LEU A 103 13.40 -3.23 4.31
C LEU A 103 14.46 -2.53 3.45
N ILE A 104 14.41 -2.73 2.13
CA ILE A 104 15.30 -2.03 1.19
C ILE A 104 15.02 -0.52 1.24
N MET A 105 13.75 -0.12 1.28
CA MET A 105 13.35 1.28 1.36
C MET A 105 13.84 1.96 2.63
N VAL A 106 13.86 1.28 3.78
CA VAL A 106 14.43 1.84 5.04
C VAL A 106 15.87 2.28 4.84
N VAL A 107 16.68 1.46 4.17
CA VAL A 107 18.10 1.78 3.90
C VAL A 107 18.21 2.96 2.94
N ILE A 108 17.42 2.96 1.87
CA ILE A 108 17.43 4.04 0.86
C ILE A 108 16.99 5.36 1.48
N ILE A 109 15.91 5.37 2.26
CA ILE A 109 15.42 6.57 2.96
C ILE A 109 16.49 7.13 3.90
N TYR A 110 17.18 6.28 4.65
CA TYR A 110 18.29 6.70 5.50
C TYR A 110 19.40 7.41 4.70
N LEU A 111 19.82 6.82 3.58
CA LEU A 111 20.87 7.39 2.72
C LEU A 111 20.42 8.71 2.08
N LEU A 112 19.20 8.79 1.60
CA LEU A 112 18.64 10.02 1.01
C LEU A 112 18.56 11.15 2.04
N ILE A 113 18.10 10.88 3.25
CA ILE A 113 18.01 11.88 4.31
C ILE A 113 19.42 12.38 4.69
N GLN A 114 20.39 11.49 4.84
CA GLN A 114 21.76 11.88 5.16
C GLN A 114 22.42 12.71 4.06
N GLN A 115 22.08 12.45 2.80
CA GLN A 115 22.67 13.14 1.66
C GLN A 115 22.02 14.49 1.37
N PHE A 116 20.71 14.61 1.54
CA PHE A 116 19.94 15.77 1.07
C PHE A 116 19.50 16.70 2.19
N LEU A 117 19.38 16.25 3.44
CA LEU A 117 18.96 17.11 4.55
C LEU A 117 20.16 17.57 5.38
N PRO A 118 20.15 18.84 5.83
CA PRO A 118 21.09 19.32 6.84
C PRO A 118 20.86 18.58 8.17
N GLY A 119 21.89 18.41 8.98
CA GLY A 119 21.80 17.66 10.25
C GLY A 119 20.76 18.21 11.23
N SER A 120 20.46 19.50 11.15
CA SER A 120 19.39 20.17 11.90
C SER A 120 18.80 21.33 11.08
N PHE A 121 17.53 21.58 11.25
CA PHE A 121 16.80 22.68 10.64
C PHE A 121 15.80 23.27 11.62
N GLN A 122 15.41 24.52 11.39
CA GLN A 122 14.47 25.24 12.26
C GLN A 122 13.16 25.47 11.54
N GLN A 123 12.05 25.23 12.24
CA GLN A 123 10.72 25.64 11.80
C GLN A 123 10.08 26.45 12.90
N GLY A 124 9.96 27.75 12.67
CA GLY A 124 9.57 28.73 13.70
C GLY A 124 10.59 28.81 14.83
N SER A 125 10.18 28.54 16.07
CA SER A 125 11.03 28.55 17.26
C SER A 125 11.60 27.17 17.64
N ILE A 126 11.28 26.10 16.87
CA ILE A 126 11.66 24.74 17.21
C ILE A 126 12.74 24.24 16.26
N THR A 127 13.79 23.65 16.83
CA THR A 127 14.85 22.99 16.07
C THR A 127 14.55 21.51 15.93
N TYR A 128 14.54 21.04 14.70
CA TYR A 128 14.35 19.65 14.34
C TYR A 128 15.66 19.03 13.84
N SER A 129 15.81 17.74 14.07
CA SER A 129 16.91 16.94 13.52
C SER A 129 16.45 16.20 12.26
N SER A 130 17.32 16.05 11.27
CA SER A 130 17.09 15.21 10.09
C SER A 130 16.77 13.74 10.47
N MET A 131 17.34 13.25 11.58
CA MET A 131 16.98 11.94 12.11
C MET A 131 15.54 11.86 12.60
N GLY A 132 14.94 12.97 13.02
CA GLY A 132 13.51 13.04 13.35
C GLY A 132 12.63 12.75 12.12
N VAL A 133 13.02 13.25 10.94
CA VAL A 133 12.34 12.97 9.68
C VAL A 133 12.45 11.48 9.34
N PHE A 134 13.63 10.90 9.53
CA PHE A 134 13.83 9.46 9.33
C PHE A 134 12.90 8.63 10.23
N TYR A 135 12.90 8.89 11.53
CA TYR A 135 12.02 8.15 12.46
C TYR A 135 10.53 8.33 12.13
N ALA A 136 10.11 9.54 11.77
CA ALA A 136 8.73 9.78 11.35
C ALA A 136 8.35 8.95 10.12
N THR A 137 9.23 8.87 9.13
CA THR A 137 9.02 8.08 7.92
C THR A 137 8.97 6.58 8.23
N ILE A 138 9.85 6.08 9.12
CA ILE A 138 9.83 4.67 9.53
C ILE A 138 8.56 4.32 10.30
N ILE A 139 8.11 5.20 11.18
CA ILE A 139 6.84 5.00 11.90
C ILE A 139 5.66 4.96 10.91
N GLY A 140 5.65 5.86 9.91
CA GLY A 140 4.64 5.83 8.86
C GLY A 140 4.67 4.54 8.04
N LEU A 141 5.86 4.06 7.66
CA LEU A 141 6.03 2.79 6.96
C LEU A 141 5.54 1.61 7.81
N ALA A 142 5.92 1.57 9.08
CA ALA A 142 5.48 0.52 10.00
C ALA A 142 3.96 0.54 10.23
N ALA A 143 3.36 1.73 10.31
CA ALA A 143 1.92 1.88 10.42
C ALA A 143 1.22 1.37 9.15
N GLY A 144 1.73 1.70 7.96
CA GLY A 144 1.20 1.20 6.69
C GLY A 144 1.23 -0.33 6.61
N LEU A 145 2.37 -0.94 6.91
CA LEU A 145 2.49 -2.40 6.98
C LEU A 145 1.54 -3.02 8.02
N GLY A 146 1.39 -2.38 9.17
CA GLY A 146 0.45 -2.81 10.21
C GLY A 146 -1.01 -2.78 9.74
N ILE A 147 -1.41 -1.73 9.03
CA ILE A 147 -2.73 -1.62 8.42
C ILE A 147 -2.92 -2.75 7.39
N GLY A 148 -1.93 -3.02 6.55
CA GLY A 148 -1.95 -4.12 5.58
C GLY A 148 -2.23 -5.47 6.25
N ILE A 149 -1.50 -5.80 7.32
CA ILE A 149 -1.69 -7.05 8.09
C ILE A 149 -3.10 -7.14 8.69
N VAL A 150 -3.59 -6.04 9.28
CA VAL A 150 -4.94 -6.00 9.84
C VAL A 150 -5.99 -6.19 8.76
N THR A 151 -5.84 -5.50 7.63
CA THR A 151 -6.74 -5.63 6.48
C THR A 151 -6.74 -7.07 5.97
N GLU A 152 -5.57 -7.68 5.76
CA GLU A 152 -5.44 -9.09 5.36
C GLU A 152 -6.18 -10.03 6.31
N HIS A 153 -6.07 -9.80 7.62
CA HIS A 153 -6.77 -10.63 8.61
C HIS A 153 -8.29 -10.59 8.45
N TYR A 154 -8.86 -9.42 8.12
CA TYR A 154 -10.31 -9.25 8.01
C TYR A 154 -10.87 -9.53 6.61
N THR A 155 -10.03 -9.55 5.56
CA THR A 155 -10.46 -9.72 4.17
C THR A 155 -9.92 -10.98 3.51
N GLY A 156 -8.86 -11.60 4.07
CA GLY A 156 -8.18 -12.75 3.48
C GLY A 156 -9.06 -14.00 3.45
N THR A 157 -9.01 -14.71 2.32
CA THR A 157 -9.73 -15.98 2.16
C THR A 157 -9.34 -17.01 3.22
N GLY A 158 -10.34 -17.63 3.83
CA GLY A 158 -10.11 -18.67 4.83
C GLY A 158 -9.86 -18.18 6.26
N THR A 159 -9.81 -16.87 6.49
CA THR A 159 -9.72 -16.29 7.85
C THR A 159 -11.04 -16.45 8.61
N THR A 160 -10.96 -16.45 9.93
CA THR A 160 -12.15 -16.61 10.81
C THR A 160 -13.20 -15.52 10.58
N PRO A 161 -12.84 -14.21 10.46
CA PRO A 161 -13.83 -13.16 10.19
C PRO A 161 -14.57 -13.37 8.88
N VAL A 162 -13.87 -13.72 7.79
CA VAL A 162 -14.49 -13.94 6.48
C VAL A 162 -15.39 -15.17 6.51
N LYS A 163 -14.97 -16.27 7.14
CA LYS A 163 -15.81 -17.46 7.32
C LYS A 163 -17.08 -17.19 8.09
N SER A 164 -17.04 -16.33 9.11
CA SER A 164 -18.26 -15.97 9.87
C SER A 164 -19.24 -15.18 9.00
N ILE A 165 -18.77 -14.27 8.16
CA ILE A 165 -19.62 -13.50 7.24
C ILE A 165 -20.22 -14.39 6.17
N THR A 166 -19.41 -15.24 5.54
CA THR A 166 -19.92 -16.18 4.51
C THR A 166 -20.93 -17.16 5.09
N CYS A 167 -20.72 -17.66 6.30
CA CYS A 167 -21.67 -18.53 6.99
C CYS A 167 -23.00 -17.81 7.24
N LEU A 168 -22.98 -16.55 7.68
CA LEU A 168 -24.18 -15.75 7.92
C LEU A 168 -24.94 -15.47 6.61
N LEU A 169 -24.25 -15.22 5.51
CA LEU A 169 -24.86 -15.01 4.20
C LEU A 169 -25.53 -16.27 3.66
N TYR A 170 -24.93 -17.46 3.88
CA TYR A 170 -25.52 -18.74 3.49
C TYR A 170 -26.72 -19.15 4.35
N THR A 171 -26.74 -18.76 5.62
CA THR A 171 -27.81 -19.12 6.57
C THR A 171 -28.90 -18.06 6.70
N SER A 172 -28.67 -16.86 6.18
CA SER A 172 -29.69 -15.80 6.17
C SER A 172 -30.80 -16.14 5.19
N PRO A 173 -32.08 -16.14 5.61
CA PRO A 173 -33.19 -16.35 4.70
C PRO A 173 -33.18 -15.26 3.63
N SER A 174 -33.22 -15.67 2.36
CA SER A 174 -33.38 -14.74 1.24
C SER A 174 -34.67 -13.92 1.43
N PRO A 175 -34.66 -12.60 1.11
CA PRO A 175 -35.89 -11.80 1.12
C PRO A 175 -37.04 -12.41 0.27
N ARG A 176 -36.72 -13.30 -0.66
CA ARG A 176 -37.68 -14.06 -1.46
C ARG A 176 -38.34 -15.20 -0.69
N ASP A 177 -37.68 -15.74 0.35
CA ASP A 177 -38.22 -16.87 1.14
C ASP A 177 -39.20 -16.37 2.23
N SER A 178 -39.19 -15.07 2.54
CA SER A 178 -40.11 -14.45 3.48
C SER A 178 -41.49 -14.05 2.86
N ILE A 179 -41.67 -14.31 1.57
CA ILE A 179 -42.89 -13.94 0.81
C ILE A 179 -43.73 -15.19 0.42
N ARG A 180 -43.41 -16.36 0.95
CA ARG A 180 -44.22 -17.57 0.78
C ARG A 180 -45.01 -17.92 2.02
#